data_65dba4536611982e5582c84518604f31
#
_entry.id   65dba4536611982e5582c84518604f31
#
_cell.length_a   1.000
_cell.length_b   1.000
_cell.length_c   1.000
_cell.angle_alpha   90.00
_cell.angle_beta   90.00
_cell.angle_gamma   90.00
#
_symmetry.space_group_name_H-M   'P 1'
#
loop_
_entity.id
_entity.type
_entity.pdbx_description
1 polymer ?
#
loop_
_entity_poly.entity_id
_entity_poly.type
_entity_poly.pdbx_seq_one_letter_code
_entity_poly.pdbx_strand_id
1 'polypeptide(L)'
;NITAVDPEHWRIRAATTLEQFNDYFGSNLEDHYCETIGGLITDRFEHVPHKGEAIEIEGFRFRVMRGDERQATLFLAEKVVAATGGDRTSEKETQS
;
A
#
# COMPACT_ATOMS: atom_id res chain seq x y z
N ASN A 1 9.18 -11.38 -2.46
CA ASN A 1 7.86 -10.83 -2.13
C ASN A 1 7.78 -9.31 -2.29
N ILE A 2 8.89 -8.61 -2.13
CA ILE A 2 8.93 -7.17 -2.32
C ILE A 2 10.00 -6.91 -3.37
N THR A 3 9.60 -6.31 -4.49
CA THR A 3 10.50 -6.05 -5.60
C THR A 3 10.45 -4.58 -5.98
N ALA A 4 11.58 -3.91 -5.93
CA ALA A 4 11.65 -2.51 -6.34
C ALA A 4 11.43 -2.41 -7.84
N VAL A 5 10.52 -1.55 -8.24
CA VAL A 5 10.25 -1.26 -9.65
C VAL A 5 11.06 -0.06 -10.08
N ASP A 6 11.07 0.96 -9.24
CA ASP A 6 11.88 2.16 -9.41
C ASP A 6 12.11 2.75 -8.02
N PRO A 7 12.82 3.88 -7.89
CA PRO A 7 13.14 4.41 -6.55
C PRO A 7 11.94 4.74 -5.67
N GLU A 8 10.75 4.88 -6.25
CA GLU A 8 9.58 5.29 -5.50
C GLU A 8 8.46 4.26 -5.51
N HIS A 9 8.63 3.14 -6.21
CA HIS A 9 7.57 2.14 -6.35
C HIS A 9 8.10 0.74 -6.13
N TRP A 10 7.29 -0.10 -5.51
CA TRP A 10 7.62 -1.50 -5.22
C TRP A 10 6.44 -2.38 -5.54
N ARG A 11 6.72 -3.57 -6.06
CA ARG A 11 5.68 -4.59 -6.21
C ARG A 11 5.71 -5.46 -4.97
N ILE A 12 4.55 -5.66 -4.37
CA ILE A 12 4.43 -6.40 -3.13
C ILE A 12 3.36 -7.46 -3.29
N ARG A 13 3.73 -8.72 -3.05
CA ARG A 13 2.78 -9.80 -3.09
C ARG A 13 1.90 -9.76 -1.85
N ALA A 14 0.64 -10.14 -2.03
CA ALA A 14 -0.31 -10.14 -0.92
C ALA A 14 0.14 -11.05 0.23
N ALA A 15 0.86 -12.12 -0.08
CA ALA A 15 1.34 -13.06 0.93
C ALA A 15 2.51 -12.53 1.76
N THR A 16 3.07 -11.37 1.39
CA THR A 16 4.14 -10.76 2.18
C THR A 16 3.62 -10.49 3.59
N THR A 17 4.37 -10.91 4.60
CA THR A 17 3.94 -10.68 5.97
C THR A 17 4.18 -9.24 6.37
N LEU A 18 3.42 -8.78 7.36
CA LEU A 18 3.63 -7.44 7.90
C LEU A 18 5.04 -7.30 8.46
N GLU A 19 5.56 -8.36 9.06
CA GLU A 19 6.91 -8.36 9.60
C GLU A 19 7.93 -8.15 8.47
N GLN A 20 7.78 -8.87 7.36
CA GLN A 20 8.68 -8.71 6.22
C GLN A 20 8.62 -7.31 5.64
N PHE A 21 7.41 -6.77 5.52
CA PHE A 21 7.22 -5.42 5.01
C PHE A 21 7.88 -4.39 5.94
N ASN A 22 7.64 -4.54 7.24
CA ASN A 22 8.19 -3.59 8.21
C ASN A 22 9.71 -3.63 8.25
N ASP A 23 10.28 -4.83 8.14
CA ASP A 23 11.74 -4.96 8.10
C ASP A 23 12.32 -4.29 6.85
N TYR A 24 11.64 -4.46 5.73
CA TYR A 24 12.13 -3.90 4.47
C TYR A 24 12.10 -2.38 4.46
N PHE A 25 11.02 -1.81 4.96
CA PHE A 25 10.80 -0.36 4.90
C PHE A 25 11.08 0.38 6.20
N GLY A 26 11.38 -0.33 7.27
CA GLY A 26 11.56 0.32 8.56
C GLY A 26 10.26 0.90 9.09
N SER A 27 9.14 0.26 8.78
CA SER A 27 7.82 0.75 9.17
C SER A 27 7.23 -0.07 10.30
N ASN A 28 6.03 0.28 10.73
CA ASN A 28 5.37 -0.37 11.87
C ASN A 28 3.90 -0.67 11.58
N LEU A 29 3.61 -1.29 10.45
CA LEU A 29 2.25 -1.68 10.15
C LEU A 29 1.82 -2.80 11.08
N GLU A 30 0.62 -2.69 11.62
CA GLU A 30 0.07 -3.69 12.55
C GLU A 30 -1.40 -3.94 12.27
N ASP A 31 -1.83 -5.16 12.53
CA ASP A 31 -3.24 -5.51 12.47
C ASP A 31 -3.47 -6.69 13.39
N HIS A 32 -4.53 -6.64 14.20
CA HIS A 32 -4.83 -7.69 15.17
C HIS A 32 -5.26 -9.00 14.51
N TYR A 33 -5.80 -8.93 13.33
CA TYR A 33 -6.41 -10.09 12.69
C TYR A 33 -5.67 -10.57 11.47
N CYS A 34 -4.75 -9.79 10.97
CA CYS A 34 -4.08 -10.09 9.70
C CYS A 34 -2.57 -10.09 9.89
N GLU A 35 -1.91 -11.05 9.26
CA GLU A 35 -0.46 -11.14 9.33
C GLU A 35 0.20 -10.79 8.01
N THR A 36 -0.60 -10.57 6.95
CA THR A 36 -0.06 -10.29 5.63
C THR A 36 -0.53 -8.95 5.10
N ILE A 37 0.20 -8.44 4.13
CA ILE A 37 -0.16 -7.18 3.47
C ILE A 37 -1.53 -7.31 2.82
N GLY A 38 -1.77 -8.44 2.13
CA GLY A 38 -3.07 -8.64 1.49
C GLY A 38 -4.21 -8.63 2.48
N GLY A 39 -4.03 -9.28 3.64
CA GLY A 39 -5.06 -9.28 4.67
C GLY A 39 -5.31 -7.90 5.23
N LEU A 40 -4.23 -7.16 5.51
CA LEU A 40 -4.36 -5.80 6.04
C LEU A 40 -5.11 -4.90 5.07
N ILE A 41 -4.74 -4.94 3.79
CA ILE A 41 -5.36 -4.07 2.80
C ILE A 41 -6.83 -4.43 2.60
N THR A 42 -7.13 -5.72 2.52
CA THR A 42 -8.52 -6.16 2.36
C THR A 42 -9.36 -5.71 3.56
N ASP A 43 -8.80 -5.83 4.76
CA ASP A 43 -9.51 -5.42 5.96
C ASP A 43 -9.81 -3.91 5.94
N ARG A 44 -8.86 -3.10 5.49
CA ARG A 44 -9.04 -1.66 5.45
C ARG A 44 -10.03 -1.24 4.36
N PHE A 45 -10.12 -1.99 3.27
CA PHE A 45 -11.13 -1.73 2.24
C PHE A 45 -12.52 -2.15 2.68
N GLU A 46 -12.61 -3.12 3.58
CA GLU A 46 -13.88 -3.71 4.03
C GLU A 46 -14.61 -4.46 2.91
N HIS A 47 -13.90 -4.76 1.85
CA HIS A 47 -14.37 -5.62 0.75
C HIS A 47 -13.14 -6.08 -0.02
N VAL A 48 -13.32 -7.06 -0.90
CA VAL A 48 -12.22 -7.52 -1.75
C VAL A 48 -11.91 -6.43 -2.76
N PRO A 49 -10.71 -5.85 -2.73
CA PRO A 49 -10.40 -4.76 -3.65
C PRO A 49 -10.16 -5.27 -5.06
N HIS A 50 -10.55 -4.47 -6.04
CA HIS A 50 -10.41 -4.81 -7.43
C HIS A 50 -9.20 -4.12 -8.04
N LYS A 51 -8.73 -4.67 -9.16
CA LYS A 51 -7.61 -4.09 -9.88
C LYS A 51 -7.85 -2.59 -10.11
N GLY A 52 -6.86 -1.79 -9.80
CA GLY A 52 -6.92 -0.35 -9.97
C GLY A 52 -7.33 0.42 -8.73
N GLU A 53 -7.94 -0.23 -7.76
CA GLU A 53 -8.27 0.45 -6.51
C GLU A 53 -7.01 0.68 -5.70
N ALA A 54 -7.00 1.77 -4.94
CA ALA A 54 -5.84 2.12 -4.13
C ALA A 54 -6.29 2.61 -2.76
N ILE A 55 -5.42 2.44 -1.78
CA ILE A 55 -5.68 2.90 -0.42
C ILE A 55 -4.36 3.34 0.21
N GLU A 56 -4.43 4.33 1.09
CA GLU A 56 -3.26 4.79 1.82
C GLU A 56 -3.30 4.27 3.24
N ILE A 57 -2.19 3.68 3.67
CA ILE A 57 -2.05 3.15 5.02
C ILE A 57 -0.67 3.54 5.52
N GLU A 58 -0.62 4.29 6.62
CA GLU A 58 0.62 4.63 7.31
C GLU A 58 1.72 5.19 6.39
N GLY A 59 1.33 6.07 5.49
CA GLY A 59 2.31 6.73 4.62
C GLY A 59 2.68 5.96 3.37
N PHE A 60 1.96 4.89 3.08
CA PHE A 60 2.14 4.13 1.85
C PHE A 60 0.83 4.09 1.10
N ARG A 61 0.92 4.18 -0.23
CA ARG A 61 -0.25 3.97 -1.08
C ARG A 61 -0.12 2.62 -1.74
N PHE A 62 -1.13 1.79 -1.59
CA PHE A 62 -1.16 0.45 -2.19
C PHE A 62 -2.22 0.44 -3.28
N ARG A 63 -1.81 0.10 -4.49
CA ARG A 63 -2.73 -0.04 -5.62
C ARG A 63 -2.79 -1.49 -6.04
N VAL A 64 -4.00 -2.00 -6.26
CA VAL A 64 -4.16 -3.40 -6.66
C VAL A 64 -3.74 -3.55 -8.11
N MET A 65 -2.74 -4.40 -8.35
CA MET A 65 -2.24 -4.69 -9.68
C MET A 65 -2.82 -5.96 -10.25
N ARG A 66 -3.09 -6.93 -9.39
CA ARG A 66 -3.68 -8.21 -9.78
C ARG A 66 -4.56 -8.74 -8.67
N GLY A 67 -5.54 -9.52 -9.05
CA GLY A 67 -6.41 -10.16 -8.09
C GLY A 67 -7.49 -10.94 -8.82
N ASP A 68 -8.31 -11.64 -8.06
CA ASP A 68 -9.44 -12.39 -8.59
C ASP A 68 -10.66 -12.05 -7.75
N GLU A 69 -11.73 -12.85 -7.88
CA GLU A 69 -12.98 -12.59 -7.18
C GLU A 69 -12.86 -12.75 -5.66
N ARG A 70 -11.82 -13.44 -5.23
CA ARG A 70 -11.66 -13.77 -3.82
C ARG A 70 -10.66 -12.88 -3.10
N GLN A 71 -9.62 -12.45 -3.79
CA GLN A 71 -8.56 -11.70 -3.14
C GLN A 71 -7.68 -10.98 -4.14
N ALA A 72 -7.09 -9.90 -3.68
CA ALA A 72 -6.02 -9.25 -4.40
C ALA A 72 -4.75 -10.06 -4.16
N THR A 73 -3.88 -10.17 -5.17
CA THR A 73 -2.68 -10.99 -5.07
C THR A 73 -1.40 -10.20 -5.25
N LEU A 74 -1.47 -9.03 -5.89
CA LEU A 74 -0.27 -8.22 -6.12
C LEU A 74 -0.63 -6.74 -6.00
N PHE A 75 0.21 -6.00 -5.29
CA PHE A 75 0.03 -4.56 -5.09
C PHE A 75 1.23 -3.79 -5.59
N LEU A 76 0.99 -2.56 -6.01
CA LEU A 76 2.06 -1.60 -6.26
C LEU A 76 2.05 -0.64 -5.07
N ALA A 77 3.15 -0.58 -4.35
CA ALA A 77 3.27 0.30 -3.20
C ALA A 77 4.10 1.52 -3.57
N GLU A 78 3.72 2.64 -3.01
CA GLU A 78 4.39 3.91 -3.24
C GLU A 78 4.45 4.64 -1.91
N LYS A 79 5.58 5.26 -1.59
CA LYS A 79 5.66 6.08 -0.39
C LYS A 79 4.96 7.40 -0.66
N VAL A 80 4.01 7.72 0.21
CA VAL A 80 3.31 8.98 0.13
C VAL A 80 4.08 9.96 1.02
N VAL A 81 4.61 11.00 0.40
CA VAL A 81 5.30 12.02 1.16
C VAL A 81 4.24 12.76 1.95
N ALA A 82 4.32 12.68 3.25
CA ALA A 82 3.39 13.40 4.08
C ALA A 82 3.52 14.86 3.69
N ALA A 83 2.41 15.42 3.31
CA ALA A 83 2.40 16.81 2.95
C ALA A 83 2.91 17.57 4.15
N THR A 84 3.85 18.05 4.04
CA THR A 84 4.36 18.73 5.14
C THR A 84 4.13 20.17 4.99
N GLY A 85 3.59 19.37 4.32
CA GLY A 85 3.54 19.92 3.93
C GLY A 85 3.18 20.30 3.34
N GLY A 86 3.15 20.23 3.02
CA GLY A 86 3.00 20.53 2.39
C GLY A 86 2.49 20.77 1.76
N ASP A 87 2.58 20.86 1.49
CA ASP A 87 2.23 21.13 0.90
C ASP A 87 1.54 21.21 0.26
N ARG A 88 1.45 21.38 -0.03
CA ARG A 88 0.91 21.57 -0.52
C ARG A 88 0.21 21.68 -1.20
N THR A 89 0.43 21.82 -1.47
CA THR A 89 -0.10 22.04 -1.96
C THR A 89 -0.59 22.04 -2.53
N SER A 90 -0.45 22.09 -2.83
CA SER A 90 -0.80 22.22 -3.21
C SER A 90 -1.19 22.18 -3.78
N GLU A 91 -0.93 22.33 -4.08
CA GLU A 91 -1.14 22.48 -4.36
C GLU A 91 -1.58 22.33 -4.90
N LYS A 92 -1.56 22.37 -5.21
CA LYS A 92 -1.87 22.42 -5.46
C LYS A 92 -2.38 22.39 -5.90
N GLU A 93 -2.15 22.55 -6.20
CA GLU A 93 -2.50 22.69 -6.38
C GLU A 93 -3.00 22.57 -6.80
N THR A 94 -2.82 22.53 -7.16
CA THR A 94 -3.16 22.56 -7.37
C THR A 94 -3.58 22.32 -7.65
N GLN A 95 -3.49 22.32 -8.04
CA GLN A 95 -3.78 22.21 -8.07
C GLN A 95 -4.32 22.12 -8.14
N SER A 96 -4.15 21.95 -8.44
CA SER A 96 -4.47 22.05 -8.28
C SER A 96 -4.88 22.16 -8.14
#